data_d5e8901289a293345b95c2d368952664
#
_entry.id   d5e8901289a293345b95c2d368952664
#
_cell.length_a   1.000
_cell.length_b   1.000
_cell.length_c   1.000
_cell.angle_alpha   90.00
_cell.angle_beta   90.00
_cell.angle_gamma   90.00
#
_symmetry.space_group_name_H-M   'P 1'
#
loop_
_entity.id
_entity.type
_entity.pdbx_description
1 polymer ?
#
loop_
_entity_poly.entity_id
_entity_poly.type
_entity_poly.pdbx_seq_one_letter_code
_entity_poly.pdbx_strand_id
1 'polypeptide(L)'
;ERMVLAVPPEHLDALREVFAAEDVEATDIGRFTDSGRLELYDHGEQVADLDMEFLHEGTPRPTRRARWAPPELPDPGCPPCADPGATLLALLGMPDVASKEWIVRQYDHEVQGSSAVKPLVGEREDGPGDAAVLQPLFASRRAVAIACGANPSQGLLDPWAMATAAIDEALRNAVAVGGDPARTAILDNFSWGNCDRPEQLGALVQAARGCYAAATAYGTPFISGKDSLNNEFKTEAGTISIPPTLLISAMAVVPDVGRSQTMDLKVAGQAVYLIGMTHPELGASHYLRHLGHEGGRAPRPDLVLAPQHMAALHAAIRDGLVCACHDLSEGGLAVAAAEMAFAGSLGLSLDLRRVPCAPLEAGHDPQAVRLFSESCTRWLVEVPPQNVEAFE
;
A
#
# COMPACT_ATOMS: atom_id res chain seq x y z
N GLU A 1 15.17 10.20 21.27
CA GLU A 1 14.80 8.86 21.74
C GLU A 1 15.92 8.23 22.55
N ARG A 2 15.61 7.25 23.39
CA ARG A 2 16.57 6.56 24.25
C ARG A 2 16.40 5.06 24.11
N MET A 3 17.49 4.33 24.25
CA MET A 3 17.51 2.86 24.16
C MET A 3 18.10 2.26 25.42
N VAL A 4 17.67 1.06 25.79
CA VAL A 4 18.23 0.24 26.86
C VAL A 4 18.90 -0.98 26.23
N LEU A 5 20.15 -1.24 26.62
CA LEU A 5 20.97 -2.32 26.10
C LEU A 5 21.35 -3.29 27.21
N ALA A 6 21.25 -4.58 26.95
CA ALA A 6 21.82 -5.62 27.78
C ALA A 6 23.25 -5.92 27.30
N VAL A 7 24.23 -5.65 28.14
CA VAL A 7 25.65 -5.74 27.76
C VAL A 7 26.41 -6.59 28.78
N PRO A 8 27.16 -7.60 28.35
CA PRO A 8 28.07 -8.33 29.25
C PRO A 8 29.09 -7.37 29.89
N PRO A 9 29.44 -7.54 31.18
CA PRO A 9 30.35 -6.64 31.88
C PRO A 9 31.69 -6.42 31.18
N GLU A 10 32.23 -7.45 30.54
CA GLU A 10 33.50 -7.43 29.79
C GLU A 10 33.47 -6.57 28.54
N HIS A 11 32.29 -6.21 28.06
CA HIS A 11 32.10 -5.37 26.82
C HIS A 11 31.70 -3.93 27.12
N LEU A 12 31.50 -3.55 28.39
CA LEU A 12 31.00 -2.22 28.75
C LEU A 12 31.95 -1.09 28.32
N ASP A 13 33.25 -1.27 28.49
CA ASP A 13 34.22 -0.23 28.14
C ASP A 13 34.31 -0.05 26.61
N ALA A 14 34.33 -1.15 25.86
CA ALA A 14 34.30 -1.10 24.39
C ALA A 14 33.01 -0.44 23.87
N LEU A 15 31.86 -0.71 24.50
CA LEU A 15 30.60 -0.04 24.16
C LEU A 15 30.67 1.46 24.40
N ARG A 16 31.20 1.89 25.56
CA ARG A 16 31.36 3.31 25.89
C ARG A 16 32.26 4.04 24.91
N GLU A 17 33.34 3.40 24.48
CA GLU A 17 34.23 3.97 23.43
C GLU A 17 33.49 4.19 22.11
N VAL A 18 32.68 3.23 21.67
CA VAL A 18 31.87 3.36 20.44
C VAL A 18 30.89 4.51 20.54
N PHE A 19 30.16 4.62 21.66
CA PHE A 19 29.21 5.71 21.87
C PHE A 19 29.87 7.08 22.00
N ALA A 20 31.02 7.14 22.69
CA ALA A 20 31.78 8.37 22.85
C ALA A 20 32.33 8.89 21.51
N ALA A 21 32.68 7.99 20.57
CA ALA A 21 33.13 8.40 19.23
C ALA A 21 32.04 9.10 18.41
N GLU A 22 30.77 8.85 18.74
CA GLU A 22 29.59 9.48 18.11
C GLU A 22 28.97 10.60 18.96
N ASP A 23 29.67 11.03 20.03
CA ASP A 23 29.19 12.05 21.00
C ASP A 23 27.85 11.67 21.67
N VAL A 24 27.66 10.37 21.95
CA VAL A 24 26.47 9.83 22.58
C VAL A 24 26.79 9.34 23.99
N GLU A 25 25.98 9.76 24.97
CA GLU A 25 26.12 9.30 26.36
C GLU A 25 25.62 7.85 26.50
N ALA A 26 26.45 6.98 27.10
CA ALA A 26 26.09 5.61 27.48
C ALA A 26 26.33 5.39 28.97
N THR A 27 25.25 5.38 29.75
CA THR A 27 25.26 5.27 31.19
C THR A 27 24.85 3.85 31.62
N ASP A 28 25.65 3.23 32.51
CA ASP A 28 25.30 2.00 33.19
C ASP A 28 24.28 2.29 34.30
N ILE A 29 23.07 1.77 34.19
CA ILE A 29 21.93 2.08 35.06
C ILE A 29 21.53 0.91 35.96
N GLY A 30 22.17 -0.26 35.84
CA GLY A 30 21.80 -1.40 36.66
C GLY A 30 22.32 -2.76 36.21
N ARG A 31 21.87 -3.80 36.86
CA ARG A 31 22.24 -5.19 36.61
C ARG A 31 21.00 -6.06 36.50
N PHE A 32 21.09 -7.10 35.68
CA PHE A 32 20.11 -8.17 35.66
C PHE A 32 20.34 -9.09 36.88
N THR A 33 19.26 -9.50 37.52
CA THR A 33 19.26 -10.40 38.68
C THR A 33 18.31 -11.57 38.41
N ASP A 34 18.42 -12.60 39.24
CA ASP A 34 17.51 -13.76 39.26
C ASP A 34 16.39 -13.61 40.31
N SER A 35 16.20 -12.40 40.85
CA SER A 35 15.21 -12.12 41.90
C SER A 35 13.76 -12.30 41.45
N GLY A 36 13.48 -12.29 40.11
CA GLY A 36 12.12 -12.26 39.56
C GLY A 36 11.40 -10.94 39.83
N ARG A 37 12.14 -9.86 40.13
CA ARG A 37 11.58 -8.56 40.47
C ARG A 37 12.26 -7.43 39.64
N LEU A 38 11.50 -6.40 39.32
CA LEU A 38 12.02 -5.12 38.89
C LEU A 38 12.12 -4.18 40.10
N GLU A 39 13.33 -3.85 40.46
CA GLU A 39 13.63 -2.97 41.60
C GLU A 39 14.24 -1.67 41.03
N LEU A 40 13.68 -0.53 41.44
CA LEU A 40 14.20 0.78 41.06
C LEU A 40 14.63 1.56 42.31
N TYR A 41 15.78 2.21 42.23
CA TYR A 41 16.33 3.00 43.29
C TYR A 41 16.61 4.43 42.81
N ASP A 42 16.29 5.41 43.63
CA ASP A 42 16.66 6.80 43.46
C ASP A 42 17.43 7.27 44.69
N HIS A 43 18.65 7.78 44.50
CA HIS A 43 19.55 8.20 45.59
C HIS A 43 19.70 7.17 46.72
N GLY A 44 19.60 5.87 46.41
CA GLY A 44 19.72 4.75 47.37
C GLY A 44 18.40 4.38 48.06
N GLU A 45 17.32 5.07 47.84
CA GLU A 45 15.98 4.73 48.29
C GLU A 45 15.25 3.87 47.24
N GLN A 46 14.60 2.80 47.63
CA GLN A 46 13.80 1.97 46.73
C GLN A 46 12.50 2.70 46.43
N VAL A 47 12.32 3.13 45.15
CA VAL A 47 11.15 3.85 44.69
C VAL A 47 10.15 2.95 43.95
N ALA A 48 10.58 1.75 43.53
CA ALA A 48 9.67 0.74 42.97
C ALA A 48 10.20 -0.67 43.26
N ASP A 49 9.27 -1.59 43.43
CA ASP A 49 9.51 -3.01 43.62
C ASP A 49 8.32 -3.79 43.06
N LEU A 50 8.48 -4.32 41.84
CA LEU A 50 7.42 -4.95 41.07
C LEU A 50 7.78 -6.39 40.76
N ASP A 51 6.82 -7.28 40.93
CA ASP A 51 6.95 -8.67 40.55
C ASP A 51 6.95 -8.82 39.03
N MET A 52 7.87 -9.61 38.46
CA MET A 52 7.98 -9.81 37.02
C MET A 52 6.76 -10.53 36.45
N GLU A 53 6.14 -11.44 37.19
CA GLU A 53 4.89 -12.08 36.79
C GLU A 53 3.77 -11.05 36.68
N PHE A 54 3.68 -10.13 37.64
CA PHE A 54 2.72 -9.02 37.55
C PHE A 54 2.97 -8.13 36.33
N LEU A 55 4.20 -7.80 36.02
CA LEU A 55 4.54 -6.97 34.85
C LEU A 55 4.18 -7.65 33.53
N HIS A 56 4.36 -8.97 33.43
CA HIS A 56 4.07 -9.72 32.20
C HIS A 56 2.61 -10.17 32.09
N GLU A 57 1.98 -10.59 33.18
CA GLU A 57 0.66 -11.22 33.17
C GLU A 57 -0.42 -10.39 33.92
N GLY A 58 -0.03 -9.35 34.65
CA GLY A 58 -0.95 -8.54 35.47
C GLY A 58 -1.89 -7.63 34.65
N THR A 59 -1.66 -7.46 33.35
CA THR A 59 -2.58 -6.68 32.50
C THR A 59 -3.93 -7.36 32.40
N PRO A 60 -5.02 -6.67 32.75
CA PRO A 60 -6.37 -7.22 32.58
C PRO A 60 -6.63 -7.67 31.16
N ARG A 61 -7.23 -8.86 31.00
CA ARG A 61 -7.60 -9.43 29.70
C ARG A 61 -9.13 -9.31 29.51
N PRO A 62 -9.66 -8.12 29.18
CA PRO A 62 -11.10 -7.92 29.00
C PRO A 62 -11.61 -8.70 27.81
N THR A 63 -12.80 -9.30 27.95
CA THR A 63 -13.53 -9.88 26.82
C THR A 63 -14.36 -8.79 26.17
N ARG A 64 -14.13 -8.55 24.88
CA ARG A 64 -14.90 -7.59 24.08
C ARG A 64 -15.76 -8.32 23.05
N ARG A 65 -16.92 -7.76 22.73
CA ARG A 65 -17.83 -8.30 21.72
C ARG A 65 -17.56 -7.61 20.38
N ALA A 66 -17.30 -8.39 19.35
CA ALA A 66 -17.14 -7.92 17.98
C ALA A 66 -18.39 -8.35 17.16
N ARG A 67 -19.00 -7.42 16.42
CA ARG A 67 -20.11 -7.68 15.53
C ARG A 67 -19.87 -6.98 14.21
N TRP A 68 -19.87 -7.70 13.13
CA TRP A 68 -19.83 -7.14 11.78
C TRP A 68 -21.07 -7.59 11.01
N ALA A 69 -21.69 -6.66 10.31
CA ALA A 69 -22.68 -6.91 9.27
C ALA A 69 -22.37 -5.96 8.11
N PRO A 70 -22.44 -6.42 6.85
CA PRO A 70 -22.31 -5.53 5.71
C PRO A 70 -23.38 -4.45 5.77
N PRO A 71 -23.10 -3.23 5.30
CA PRO A 71 -24.09 -2.18 5.24
C PRO A 71 -25.21 -2.57 4.26
N GLU A 72 -26.45 -2.21 4.60
CA GLU A 72 -27.60 -2.38 3.73
C GLU A 72 -27.66 -1.23 2.70
N LEU A 73 -26.72 -1.23 1.74
CA LEU A 73 -26.67 -0.25 0.66
C LEU A 73 -27.07 -0.92 -0.66
N PRO A 74 -27.78 -0.19 -1.55
CA PRO A 74 -28.13 -0.73 -2.86
C PRO A 74 -26.86 -0.99 -3.68
N ASP A 75 -26.90 -2.01 -4.54
CA ASP A 75 -25.89 -2.16 -5.57
C ASP A 75 -26.34 -1.39 -6.83
N PRO A 76 -25.69 -0.28 -7.17
CA PRO A 76 -26.05 0.49 -8.35
C PRO A 76 -25.62 -0.17 -9.67
N GLY A 77 -24.92 -1.30 -9.61
CA GLY A 77 -24.25 -1.90 -10.75
C GLY A 77 -23.18 -0.99 -11.32
N CYS A 78 -23.14 -0.88 -12.66
CA CYS A 78 -22.29 0.10 -13.34
C CYS A 78 -23.15 0.92 -14.30
N PRO A 79 -23.62 2.11 -13.91
CA PRO A 79 -24.41 2.98 -14.79
C PRO A 79 -23.66 3.34 -16.07
N PRO A 80 -24.37 3.63 -17.19
CA PRO A 80 -23.75 4.03 -18.44
C PRO A 80 -22.97 5.35 -18.30
N CYS A 81 -21.79 5.40 -18.93
CA CYS A 81 -20.99 6.61 -19.04
C CYS A 81 -21.37 7.38 -20.32
N ALA A 82 -22.10 8.48 -20.19
CA ALA A 82 -22.57 9.26 -21.34
C ALA A 82 -21.41 9.98 -22.07
N ASP A 83 -20.41 10.47 -21.33
CA ASP A 83 -19.23 11.15 -21.86
C ASP A 83 -17.97 10.65 -21.12
N PRO A 84 -17.27 9.66 -21.66
CA PRO A 84 -16.06 9.13 -21.06
C PRO A 84 -14.92 10.16 -20.90
N GLY A 85 -14.85 11.14 -21.83
CA GLY A 85 -13.83 12.19 -21.77
C GLY A 85 -14.07 13.15 -20.60
N ALA A 86 -15.29 13.65 -20.46
CA ALA A 86 -15.67 14.51 -19.34
C ALA A 86 -15.55 13.77 -18.01
N THR A 87 -15.93 12.49 -17.96
CA THR A 87 -15.78 11.64 -16.77
C THR A 87 -14.31 11.46 -16.39
N LEU A 88 -13.45 11.13 -17.36
CA LEU A 88 -12.00 11.00 -17.12
C LEU A 88 -11.41 12.29 -16.52
N LEU A 89 -11.73 13.45 -17.11
CA LEU A 89 -11.26 14.74 -16.59
C LEU A 89 -11.77 15.02 -15.17
N ALA A 90 -13.00 14.65 -14.88
CA ALA A 90 -13.56 14.79 -13.53
C ALA A 90 -12.83 13.88 -12.52
N LEU A 91 -12.55 12.63 -12.89
CA LEU A 91 -11.80 11.68 -12.03
C LEU A 91 -10.37 12.16 -11.79
N LEU A 92 -9.65 12.61 -12.82
CA LEU A 92 -8.29 13.16 -12.68
C LEU A 92 -8.26 14.43 -11.80
N GLY A 93 -9.38 15.15 -11.67
CA GLY A 93 -9.53 16.30 -10.79
C GLY A 93 -9.96 15.97 -9.36
N MET A 94 -10.27 14.73 -9.03
CA MET A 94 -10.65 14.34 -7.66
C MET A 94 -9.45 14.41 -6.71
N PRO A 95 -9.63 14.83 -5.44
CA PRO A 95 -8.53 14.97 -4.47
C PRO A 95 -7.68 13.70 -4.29
N ASP A 96 -8.30 12.52 -4.42
CA ASP A 96 -7.62 11.23 -4.26
C ASP A 96 -6.73 10.90 -5.47
N VAL A 97 -7.06 11.41 -6.66
CA VAL A 97 -6.36 11.14 -7.94
C VAL A 97 -5.43 12.28 -8.35
N ALA A 98 -5.86 13.53 -8.13
CA ALA A 98 -5.11 14.72 -8.55
C ALA A 98 -3.68 14.75 -8.01
N SER A 99 -2.78 15.42 -8.74
CA SER A 99 -1.35 15.53 -8.40
C SER A 99 -1.11 15.91 -6.93
N LYS A 100 -0.19 15.19 -6.30
CA LYS A 100 0.31 15.44 -4.95
C LYS A 100 1.65 16.19 -4.97
N GLU A 101 2.04 16.78 -6.10
CA GLU A 101 3.31 17.47 -6.27
C GLU A 101 3.57 18.51 -5.16
N TRP A 102 2.55 19.27 -4.78
CA TRP A 102 2.65 20.27 -3.72
C TRP A 102 2.99 19.67 -2.34
N ILE A 103 2.56 18.42 -2.04
CA ILE A 103 2.93 17.71 -0.82
C ILE A 103 4.35 17.17 -0.95
N VAL A 104 4.65 16.49 -2.07
CA VAL A 104 5.94 15.84 -2.31
C VAL A 104 7.07 16.87 -2.29
N ARG A 105 6.89 18.02 -2.97
CA ARG A 105 7.92 19.06 -3.08
C ARG A 105 8.00 20.03 -1.88
N GLN A 106 7.18 19.83 -0.86
CA GLN A 106 7.17 20.69 0.33
C GLN A 106 8.41 20.48 1.20
N TYR A 107 8.97 19.28 1.21
CA TYR A 107 10.15 18.87 1.98
C TYR A 107 11.20 18.20 1.09
N ASP A 108 12.36 17.88 1.70
CA ASP A 108 13.42 17.14 1.04
C ASP A 108 12.97 15.72 0.68
N HIS A 109 12.75 15.45 -0.58
CA HIS A 109 12.28 14.16 -1.09
C HIS A 109 13.31 13.42 -1.95
N GLU A 110 14.48 14.01 -2.17
CA GLU A 110 15.58 13.46 -2.98
C GLU A 110 16.94 13.63 -2.29
N VAL A 111 16.97 13.39 -0.98
CA VAL A 111 18.18 13.59 -0.18
C VAL A 111 19.24 12.55 -0.53
N GLN A 112 20.51 12.96 -0.51
CA GLN A 112 21.72 12.14 -0.72
C GLN A 112 21.86 11.52 -2.13
N GLY A 113 20.99 11.84 -3.09
CA GLY A 113 21.09 11.37 -4.47
C GLY A 113 20.90 9.88 -4.67
N SER A 114 20.28 9.18 -3.71
CA SER A 114 20.07 7.73 -3.77
C SER A 114 18.76 7.31 -4.43
N SER A 115 17.90 8.26 -4.83
CA SER A 115 16.61 7.99 -5.48
C SER A 115 16.81 7.59 -6.94
N ALA A 116 16.69 6.31 -7.25
CA ALA A 116 16.73 5.78 -8.60
C ALA A 116 15.39 5.93 -9.34
N VAL A 117 14.27 5.75 -8.63
CA VAL A 117 12.92 6.11 -9.07
C VAL A 117 12.34 7.08 -8.05
N LYS A 118 11.91 8.23 -8.56
CA LYS A 118 11.40 9.35 -7.76
C LYS A 118 9.89 9.21 -7.52
N PRO A 119 9.32 9.93 -6.56
CA PRO A 119 7.87 10.01 -6.38
C PRO A 119 7.12 10.60 -7.58
N LEU A 120 7.77 11.50 -8.33
CA LEU A 120 7.25 12.07 -9.57
C LEU A 120 8.18 11.68 -10.71
N VAL A 121 7.61 11.16 -11.79
CA VAL A 121 8.33 10.59 -12.93
C VAL A 121 7.85 11.17 -14.26
N GLY A 122 8.46 10.76 -15.36
CA GLY A 122 8.15 11.22 -16.71
C GLY A 122 9.04 12.38 -17.16
N GLU A 123 8.83 12.85 -18.41
CA GLU A 123 9.67 13.88 -19.03
C GLU A 123 9.70 15.21 -18.25
N ARG A 124 8.59 15.55 -17.58
CA ARG A 124 8.43 16.79 -16.82
C ARG A 124 8.40 16.56 -15.31
N GLU A 125 8.62 15.32 -14.86
CA GLU A 125 8.48 14.94 -13.45
C GLU A 125 7.11 15.34 -12.86
N ASP A 126 6.03 15.14 -13.63
CA ASP A 126 4.64 15.44 -13.29
C ASP A 126 3.73 14.20 -13.23
N GLY A 127 4.24 13.02 -13.62
CA GLY A 127 3.54 11.74 -13.51
C GLY A 127 3.67 11.13 -12.12
N PRO A 128 2.61 10.50 -11.58
CA PRO A 128 2.70 9.79 -10.30
C PRO A 128 3.56 8.54 -10.43
N GLY A 129 4.55 8.35 -9.53
CA GLY A 129 5.33 7.12 -9.48
C GLY A 129 4.62 6.05 -8.66
N ASP A 130 4.60 4.79 -9.14
CA ASP A 130 4.00 3.66 -8.41
C ASP A 130 4.70 3.40 -7.08
N ALA A 131 6.03 3.56 -7.05
CA ALA A 131 6.84 3.41 -5.85
C ALA A 131 8.13 4.22 -5.96
N ALA A 132 8.74 4.56 -4.83
CA ALA A 132 10.10 5.08 -4.79
C ALA A 132 11.12 3.93 -4.79
N VAL A 133 12.21 4.07 -5.56
CA VAL A 133 13.34 3.12 -5.53
C VAL A 133 14.58 3.85 -5.03
N LEU A 134 15.13 3.35 -3.92
CA LEU A 134 16.32 3.88 -3.29
C LEU A 134 17.49 2.91 -3.45
N GLN A 135 18.66 3.42 -3.81
CA GLN A 135 19.93 2.67 -3.90
C GLN A 135 20.83 3.06 -2.71
N PRO A 136 20.74 2.38 -1.57
CA PRO A 136 21.47 2.78 -0.35
C PRO A 136 23.00 2.70 -0.49
N LEU A 137 23.49 1.82 -1.35
CA LEU A 137 24.92 1.60 -1.58
C LEU A 137 25.21 1.76 -3.07
N PHE A 138 25.85 2.85 -3.48
CA PHE A 138 26.15 3.14 -4.90
C PHE A 138 27.04 2.09 -5.56
N ALA A 139 27.86 1.36 -4.80
CA ALA A 139 28.67 0.25 -5.31
C ALA A 139 27.85 -1.04 -5.56
N SER A 140 26.60 -1.12 -5.09
CA SER A 140 25.72 -2.26 -5.29
C SER A 140 24.67 -1.95 -6.35
N ARG A 141 24.34 -2.92 -7.19
CA ARG A 141 23.17 -2.79 -8.09
C ARG A 141 21.84 -3.09 -7.40
N ARG A 142 21.86 -3.59 -6.15
CA ARG A 142 20.65 -3.81 -5.37
C ARG A 142 20.09 -2.48 -4.86
N ALA A 143 18.78 -2.39 -4.88
CA ALA A 143 18.02 -1.25 -4.34
C ALA A 143 16.82 -1.73 -3.52
N VAL A 144 16.08 -0.79 -2.97
CA VAL A 144 14.85 -1.03 -2.19
C VAL A 144 13.74 -0.23 -2.82
N ALA A 145 12.63 -0.89 -3.17
CA ALA A 145 11.39 -0.23 -3.53
C ALA A 145 10.55 -0.02 -2.28
N ILE A 146 9.97 1.17 -2.13
CA ILE A 146 9.04 1.54 -1.06
C ILE A 146 7.74 1.97 -1.71
N ALA A 147 6.67 1.22 -1.42
CA ALA A 147 5.34 1.40 -1.99
C ALA A 147 4.28 1.46 -0.90
N CYS A 148 3.08 1.90 -1.24
CA CYS A 148 1.94 1.87 -0.34
C CYS A 148 0.66 1.44 -1.06
N GLY A 149 -0.36 1.07 -0.26
CA GLY A 149 -1.71 0.81 -0.72
C GLY A 149 -2.71 1.17 0.36
N ALA A 150 -3.82 1.81 -0.02
CA ALA A 150 -4.84 2.26 0.92
C ALA A 150 -6.19 2.49 0.22
N ASN A 151 -7.22 1.78 0.64
CA ASN A 151 -8.57 1.83 0.06
C ASN A 151 -9.65 2.11 1.12
N PRO A 152 -9.62 3.26 1.84
CA PRO A 152 -10.51 3.50 2.99
C PRO A 152 -12.00 3.50 2.63
N SER A 153 -12.37 3.93 1.43
CA SER A 153 -13.76 3.92 0.96
C SER A 153 -14.33 2.50 0.87
N GLN A 154 -13.51 1.52 0.53
CA GLN A 154 -13.91 0.11 0.50
C GLN A 154 -14.15 -0.43 1.92
N GLY A 155 -13.45 0.09 2.93
CA GLY A 155 -13.61 -0.30 4.33
C GLY A 155 -15.01 -0.04 4.89
N LEU A 156 -15.73 0.92 4.34
CA LEU A 156 -17.13 1.19 4.69
C LEU A 156 -18.07 0.10 4.17
N LEU A 157 -17.73 -0.56 3.06
CA LEU A 157 -18.52 -1.64 2.45
C LEU A 157 -18.09 -3.01 2.97
N ASP A 158 -16.79 -3.27 2.98
CA ASP A 158 -16.21 -4.56 3.31
C ASP A 158 -14.75 -4.40 3.80
N PRO A 159 -14.53 -4.40 5.12
CA PRO A 159 -13.19 -4.26 5.68
C PRO A 159 -12.23 -5.39 5.31
N TRP A 160 -12.73 -6.59 5.03
CA TRP A 160 -11.91 -7.70 4.53
C TRP A 160 -11.39 -7.42 3.11
N ALA A 161 -12.31 -6.97 2.23
CA ALA A 161 -11.94 -6.58 0.86
C ALA A 161 -10.96 -5.41 0.86
N MET A 162 -11.21 -4.36 1.64
CA MET A 162 -10.29 -3.23 1.82
C MET A 162 -8.89 -3.71 2.20
N ALA A 163 -8.77 -4.58 3.20
CA ALA A 163 -7.47 -5.04 3.68
C ALA A 163 -6.71 -5.86 2.63
N THR A 164 -7.42 -6.75 1.93
CA THR A 164 -6.80 -7.55 0.85
C THR A 164 -6.42 -6.69 -0.35
N ALA A 165 -7.25 -5.71 -0.72
CA ALA A 165 -6.97 -4.78 -1.81
C ALA A 165 -5.80 -3.85 -1.49
N ALA A 166 -5.70 -3.32 -0.26
CA ALA A 166 -4.58 -2.46 0.16
C ALA A 166 -3.23 -3.21 0.14
N ILE A 167 -3.21 -4.49 0.54
CA ILE A 167 -2.01 -5.32 0.43
C ILE A 167 -1.67 -5.58 -1.04
N ASP A 168 -2.64 -5.98 -1.86
CA ASP A 168 -2.46 -6.19 -3.30
C ASP A 168 -1.88 -4.94 -3.97
N GLU A 169 -2.41 -3.77 -3.68
CA GLU A 169 -1.97 -2.49 -4.23
C GLU A 169 -0.53 -2.16 -3.83
N ALA A 170 -0.17 -2.27 -2.55
CA ALA A 170 1.19 -2.02 -2.11
C ALA A 170 2.21 -2.95 -2.78
N LEU A 171 1.87 -4.24 -2.95
CA LEU A 171 2.72 -5.21 -3.63
C LEU A 171 2.76 -4.95 -5.14
N ARG A 172 1.62 -4.62 -5.75
CA ARG A 172 1.46 -4.28 -7.16
C ARG A 172 2.34 -3.10 -7.57
N ASN A 173 2.32 -2.04 -6.74
CA ASN A 173 3.15 -0.85 -6.90
C ASN A 173 4.65 -1.17 -6.76
N ALA A 174 5.02 -1.97 -5.77
CA ALA A 174 6.42 -2.39 -5.61
C ALA A 174 6.93 -3.21 -6.81
N VAL A 175 6.09 -4.10 -7.36
CA VAL A 175 6.44 -4.93 -8.53
C VAL A 175 6.54 -4.07 -9.79
N ALA A 176 5.66 -3.06 -9.96
CA ALA A 176 5.67 -2.17 -11.13
C ALA A 176 7.02 -1.49 -11.35
N VAL A 177 7.74 -1.15 -10.29
CA VAL A 177 9.08 -0.54 -10.36
C VAL A 177 10.24 -1.54 -10.34
N GLY A 178 9.97 -2.85 -10.34
CA GLY A 178 10.98 -3.92 -10.37
C GLY A 178 11.26 -4.60 -9.03
N GLY A 179 10.47 -4.34 -7.99
CA GLY A 179 10.56 -5.04 -6.70
C GLY A 179 10.29 -6.54 -6.82
N ASP A 180 11.05 -7.34 -6.10
CA ASP A 180 10.90 -8.79 -6.05
C ASP A 180 9.80 -9.19 -5.06
N PRO A 181 8.64 -9.72 -5.51
CA PRO A 181 7.54 -10.10 -4.64
C PRO A 181 7.93 -11.19 -3.63
N ALA A 182 8.90 -12.06 -3.94
CA ALA A 182 9.39 -13.07 -3.02
C ALA A 182 10.31 -12.51 -1.92
N ARG A 183 10.72 -11.25 -2.04
CA ARG A 183 11.60 -10.56 -1.09
C ARG A 183 10.99 -9.23 -0.64
N THR A 184 9.71 -9.29 -0.33
CA THR A 184 8.92 -8.14 0.12
C THR A 184 8.43 -8.38 1.54
N ALA A 185 8.49 -7.34 2.36
CA ALA A 185 7.87 -7.29 3.68
C ALA A 185 6.92 -6.10 3.75
N ILE A 186 5.91 -6.17 4.61
CA ILE A 186 4.90 -5.13 4.75
C ILE A 186 4.75 -4.65 6.19
N LEU A 187 4.23 -3.43 6.32
CA LEU A 187 3.84 -2.83 7.59
C LEU A 187 2.37 -2.40 7.46
N ASP A 188 1.63 -2.51 8.55
CA ASP A 188 0.29 -1.92 8.64
C ASP A 188 0.30 -0.56 9.34
N ASN A 189 -0.72 0.22 9.08
CA ASN A 189 -1.11 1.39 9.86
C ASN A 189 -2.64 1.45 9.89
N PHE A 190 -3.22 0.93 10.96
CA PHE A 190 -4.65 1.03 11.21
C PHE A 190 -5.00 2.40 11.79
N SER A 191 -6.00 3.05 11.19
CA SER A 191 -6.66 4.23 11.73
C SER A 191 -8.15 3.95 11.82
N TRP A 192 -8.66 3.87 13.06
CA TRP A 192 -9.98 3.29 13.34
C TRP A 192 -10.76 4.08 14.38
N GLY A 193 -12.10 4.01 14.32
CA GLY A 193 -12.97 4.51 15.37
C GLY A 193 -12.85 3.70 16.67
N ASN A 194 -13.55 4.15 17.72
CA ASN A 194 -13.48 3.53 19.05
C ASN A 194 -13.93 2.05 19.04
N CYS A 195 -13.00 1.15 19.31
CA CYS A 195 -13.19 -0.30 19.33
C CYS A 195 -13.95 -0.81 20.58
N ASP A 196 -14.37 0.04 21.51
CA ASP A 196 -15.34 -0.34 22.54
C ASP A 196 -16.74 -0.53 21.94
N ARG A 197 -16.99 0.01 20.74
CA ARG A 197 -18.21 -0.26 19.98
C ARG A 197 -18.09 -1.58 19.22
N PRO A 198 -19.03 -2.51 19.42
CA PRO A 198 -18.98 -3.85 18.81
C PRO A 198 -18.85 -3.85 17.28
N GLU A 199 -19.45 -2.86 16.60
CA GLU A 199 -19.43 -2.73 15.15
C GLU A 199 -18.05 -2.29 14.65
N GLN A 200 -17.41 -1.34 15.31
CA GLN A 200 -16.06 -0.89 14.99
C GLN A 200 -15.05 -2.01 15.21
N LEU A 201 -15.17 -2.71 16.35
CA LEU A 201 -14.33 -3.87 16.62
C LEU A 201 -14.59 -5.00 15.62
N GLY A 202 -15.84 -5.22 15.22
CA GLY A 202 -16.22 -6.22 14.22
C GLY A 202 -15.59 -5.94 12.86
N ALA A 203 -15.62 -4.69 12.40
CA ALA A 203 -14.95 -4.24 11.19
C ALA A 203 -13.42 -4.45 11.27
N LEU A 204 -12.79 -4.10 12.41
CA LEU A 204 -11.35 -4.34 12.63
C LEU A 204 -10.99 -5.83 12.56
N VAL A 205 -11.81 -6.70 13.15
CA VAL A 205 -11.59 -8.16 13.08
C VAL A 205 -11.68 -8.66 11.63
N GLN A 206 -12.60 -8.13 10.81
CA GLN A 206 -12.67 -8.51 9.39
C GLN A 206 -11.44 -8.03 8.62
N ALA A 207 -10.99 -6.79 8.85
CA ALA A 207 -9.76 -6.27 8.23
C ALA A 207 -8.53 -7.10 8.63
N ALA A 208 -8.37 -7.44 9.92
CA ALA A 208 -7.28 -8.29 10.38
C ALA A 208 -7.31 -9.70 9.74
N ARG A 209 -8.50 -10.28 9.52
CA ARG A 209 -8.65 -11.53 8.77
C ARG A 209 -8.26 -11.38 7.31
N GLY A 210 -8.57 -10.23 6.68
CA GLY A 210 -8.12 -9.89 5.34
C GLY A 210 -6.60 -9.80 5.27
N CYS A 211 -5.98 -9.13 6.23
CA CYS A 211 -4.51 -9.05 6.36
C CYS A 211 -3.88 -10.46 6.44
N TYR A 212 -4.41 -11.32 7.30
CA TYR A 212 -3.93 -12.69 7.43
C TYR A 212 -4.06 -13.47 6.12
N ALA A 213 -5.22 -13.40 5.47
CA ALA A 213 -5.47 -14.12 4.23
C ALA A 213 -4.52 -13.68 3.11
N ALA A 214 -4.38 -12.36 2.90
CA ALA A 214 -3.51 -11.80 1.86
C ALA A 214 -2.03 -12.04 2.17
N ALA A 215 -1.55 -11.72 3.37
CA ALA A 215 -0.15 -11.91 3.75
C ALA A 215 0.30 -13.38 3.59
N THR A 216 -0.59 -14.33 3.95
CA THR A 216 -0.32 -15.76 3.79
C THR A 216 -0.30 -16.17 2.32
N ALA A 217 -1.23 -15.68 1.50
CA ALA A 217 -1.33 -16.01 0.09
C ALA A 217 -0.14 -15.45 -0.72
N TYR A 218 0.25 -14.22 -0.45
CA TYR A 218 1.40 -13.58 -1.11
C TYR A 218 2.75 -14.02 -0.54
N GLY A 219 2.78 -14.70 0.62
CA GLY A 219 4.01 -15.07 1.30
C GLY A 219 4.78 -13.87 1.84
N THR A 220 4.09 -12.77 2.13
CA THR A 220 4.67 -11.48 2.52
C THR A 220 4.45 -11.24 4.01
N PRO A 221 5.50 -11.23 4.86
CA PRO A 221 5.34 -11.06 6.30
C PRO A 221 5.07 -9.61 6.69
N PHE A 222 4.23 -9.41 7.70
CA PHE A 222 4.22 -8.18 8.47
C PHE A 222 5.45 -8.13 9.37
N ILE A 223 6.23 -7.05 9.28
CA ILE A 223 7.46 -6.86 10.08
C ILE A 223 7.31 -5.77 11.14
N SER A 224 6.28 -4.96 11.03
CA SER A 224 5.91 -3.92 11.99
C SER A 224 4.46 -3.51 11.77
N GLY A 225 3.93 -2.71 12.66
CA GLY A 225 2.61 -2.14 12.53
C GLY A 225 2.36 -1.03 13.54
N LYS A 226 1.30 -0.26 13.30
CA LYS A 226 0.87 0.83 14.17
C LYS A 226 -0.65 0.92 14.18
N ASP A 227 -1.24 0.87 15.37
CA ASP A 227 -2.68 0.89 15.54
C ASP A 227 -3.15 2.17 16.24
N SER A 228 -4.09 2.87 15.61
CA SER A 228 -4.83 3.99 16.20
C SER A 228 -6.31 3.63 16.24
N LEU A 229 -6.78 3.17 17.41
CA LEU A 229 -8.10 2.55 17.55
C LEU A 229 -9.12 3.44 18.25
N ASN A 230 -8.92 4.77 18.24
CA ASN A 230 -9.84 5.75 18.82
C ASN A 230 -9.76 7.10 18.09
N ASN A 231 -9.69 7.06 16.75
CA ASN A 231 -9.62 8.25 15.91
C ASN A 231 -11.02 8.82 15.72
N GLU A 232 -11.43 9.63 16.68
CA GLU A 232 -12.77 10.24 16.76
C GLU A 232 -12.68 11.71 17.15
N PHE A 233 -13.57 12.51 16.59
CA PHE A 233 -13.74 13.90 16.94
C PHE A 233 -15.17 14.12 17.53
N LYS A 234 -15.24 14.64 18.75
CA LYS A 234 -16.50 14.94 19.41
C LYS A 234 -16.95 16.36 19.07
N THR A 235 -18.17 16.48 18.59
CA THR A 235 -18.85 17.76 18.32
C THR A 235 -20.13 17.87 19.15
N GLU A 236 -20.73 19.05 19.16
CA GLU A 236 -22.04 19.23 19.79
C GLU A 236 -23.16 18.40 19.11
N ALA A 237 -23.01 18.13 17.81
CA ALA A 237 -23.94 17.32 17.02
C ALA A 237 -23.71 15.80 17.13
N GLY A 238 -22.59 15.36 17.74
CA GLY A 238 -22.26 13.95 17.89
C GLY A 238 -20.77 13.65 17.69
N THR A 239 -20.46 12.38 17.61
CA THR A 239 -19.09 11.90 17.39
C THR A 239 -18.87 11.56 15.92
N ILE A 240 -17.84 12.15 15.31
CA ILE A 240 -17.36 11.82 13.97
C ILE A 240 -16.21 10.82 14.13
N SER A 241 -16.38 9.62 13.61
CA SER A 241 -15.31 8.63 13.54
C SER A 241 -14.63 8.69 12.17
N ILE A 242 -13.32 8.43 12.14
CA ILE A 242 -12.64 8.14 10.88
C ILE A 242 -13.28 6.90 10.21
N PRO A 243 -13.43 6.86 8.88
CA PRO A 243 -13.75 5.61 8.19
C PRO A 243 -12.71 4.53 8.52
N PRO A 244 -13.09 3.23 8.50
CA PRO A 244 -12.13 2.14 8.57
C PRO A 244 -11.00 2.34 7.57
N THR A 245 -9.79 2.57 8.06
CA THR A 245 -8.64 2.90 7.21
C THR A 245 -7.46 1.98 7.55
N LEU A 246 -6.93 1.36 6.53
CA LEU A 246 -5.70 0.58 6.59
C LEU A 246 -4.75 1.08 5.51
N LEU A 247 -3.61 1.62 5.93
CA LEU A 247 -2.49 1.92 5.04
C LEU A 247 -1.47 0.80 5.16
N ILE A 248 -1.17 0.16 4.05
CA ILE A 248 -0.08 -0.81 3.94
C ILE A 248 1.13 -0.12 3.32
N SER A 249 2.29 -0.27 3.95
CA SER A 249 3.57 0.09 3.36
C SER A 249 4.32 -1.19 3.00
N ALA A 250 4.81 -1.30 1.77
CA ALA A 250 5.61 -2.42 1.29
C ALA A 250 7.06 -1.99 1.10
N MET A 251 7.99 -2.87 1.49
CA MET A 251 9.40 -2.74 1.22
C MET A 251 9.87 -3.97 0.46
N ALA A 252 10.26 -3.81 -0.80
CA ALA A 252 10.71 -4.88 -1.67
C ALA A 252 12.18 -4.71 -2.06
N VAL A 253 12.91 -5.80 -2.16
CA VAL A 253 14.27 -5.77 -2.73
C VAL A 253 14.16 -5.65 -4.24
N VAL A 254 14.84 -4.67 -4.83
CA VAL A 254 15.07 -4.56 -6.26
C VAL A 254 16.42 -5.21 -6.57
N PRO A 255 16.46 -6.35 -7.29
CA PRO A 255 17.71 -7.09 -7.53
C PRO A 255 18.73 -6.30 -8.34
N ASP A 256 18.28 -5.53 -9.31
CA ASP A 256 19.08 -4.70 -10.20
C ASP A 256 18.38 -3.36 -10.46
N VAL A 257 18.90 -2.28 -9.90
CA VAL A 257 18.38 -0.92 -10.07
C VAL A 257 18.34 -0.48 -11.54
N GLY A 258 19.22 -0.99 -12.38
CA GLY A 258 19.22 -0.71 -13.83
C GLY A 258 18.06 -1.38 -14.59
N ARG A 259 17.24 -2.17 -13.92
CA ARG A 259 16.00 -2.77 -14.43
C ARG A 259 14.75 -2.15 -13.83
N SER A 260 14.90 -1.16 -12.95
CA SER A 260 13.74 -0.44 -12.43
C SER A 260 12.97 0.26 -13.54
N GLN A 261 11.66 0.26 -13.42
CA GLN A 261 10.74 0.87 -14.39
C GLN A 261 10.08 2.11 -13.81
N THR A 262 9.61 2.97 -14.69
CA THR A 262 8.70 4.07 -14.38
C THR A 262 7.48 3.96 -15.28
N MET A 263 6.39 4.64 -14.92
CA MET A 263 5.11 4.44 -15.56
C MET A 263 4.94 5.22 -16.88
N ASP A 264 5.74 6.23 -17.13
CA ASP A 264 5.66 7.08 -18.32
C ASP A 264 5.94 6.28 -19.60
N LEU A 265 5.13 6.46 -20.64
CA LEU A 265 5.37 5.86 -21.97
C LEU A 265 6.70 6.34 -22.54
N LYS A 266 7.49 5.44 -23.13
CA LYS A 266 8.86 5.71 -23.57
C LYS A 266 8.97 6.00 -25.06
N VAL A 267 8.30 5.21 -25.92
CA VAL A 267 8.51 5.28 -27.36
C VAL A 267 7.21 5.15 -28.13
N ALA A 268 6.92 6.11 -29.01
CA ALA A 268 5.74 6.05 -29.87
C ALA A 268 5.74 4.80 -30.77
N GLY A 269 4.59 4.13 -30.85
CA GLY A 269 4.38 2.94 -31.69
C GLY A 269 4.71 1.61 -31.02
N GLN A 270 5.15 1.60 -29.78
CA GLN A 270 5.30 0.37 -28.99
C GLN A 270 3.93 -0.19 -28.55
N ALA A 271 3.90 -1.49 -28.29
CA ALA A 271 2.70 -2.16 -27.83
C ALA A 271 2.45 -1.89 -26.34
N VAL A 272 1.18 -1.67 -25.98
CA VAL A 272 0.75 -1.56 -24.58
C VAL A 272 -0.16 -2.74 -24.26
N TYR A 273 0.17 -3.50 -23.24
CA TYR A 273 -0.59 -4.65 -22.74
C TYR A 273 -1.25 -4.33 -21.43
N LEU A 274 -2.48 -4.86 -21.25
CA LEU A 274 -3.16 -4.92 -19.97
C LEU A 274 -2.96 -6.32 -19.37
N ILE A 275 -2.35 -6.39 -18.20
CA ILE A 275 -2.21 -7.60 -17.41
C ILE A 275 -3.34 -7.66 -16.39
N GLY A 276 -3.93 -8.83 -16.17
CA GLY A 276 -5.00 -9.07 -15.22
C GLY A 276 -6.40 -8.93 -15.81
N MET A 277 -7.40 -9.30 -15.00
CA MET A 277 -8.81 -9.37 -15.39
C MET A 277 -9.59 -8.18 -14.85
N THR A 278 -10.44 -7.57 -15.67
CA THR A 278 -11.40 -6.56 -15.22
C THR A 278 -12.66 -7.26 -14.71
N HIS A 279 -13.10 -6.91 -13.50
CA HIS A 279 -14.33 -7.43 -12.90
C HIS A 279 -15.36 -6.31 -12.73
N PRO A 280 -16.67 -6.61 -12.77
CA PRO A 280 -17.72 -5.62 -12.53
C PRO A 280 -17.91 -5.35 -11.02
N GLU A 281 -16.83 -5.02 -10.33
CA GLU A 281 -16.76 -4.70 -8.90
C GLU A 281 -16.44 -3.22 -8.75
N LEU A 282 -17.49 -2.37 -8.76
CA LEU A 282 -17.32 -0.92 -8.71
C LEU A 282 -17.65 -0.32 -7.35
N GLY A 283 -17.95 -1.13 -6.33
CA GLY A 283 -18.25 -0.64 -4.98
C GLY A 283 -17.12 0.24 -4.44
N ALA A 284 -17.49 1.44 -3.99
CA ALA A 284 -16.58 2.49 -3.52
C ALA A 284 -15.63 3.07 -4.58
N SER A 285 -15.78 2.72 -5.87
CA SER A 285 -14.95 3.28 -6.95
C SER A 285 -15.13 4.78 -7.11
N HIS A 286 -14.12 5.43 -7.66
CA HIS A 286 -14.17 6.86 -7.98
C HIS A 286 -15.25 7.16 -9.03
N TYR A 287 -15.51 6.22 -9.95
CA TYR A 287 -16.59 6.35 -10.93
C TYR A 287 -17.98 6.44 -10.26
N LEU A 288 -18.32 5.50 -9.34
CA LEU A 288 -19.59 5.55 -8.64
C LEU A 288 -19.69 6.78 -7.71
N ARG A 289 -18.63 7.14 -7.03
CA ARG A 289 -18.56 8.37 -6.22
C ARG A 289 -18.79 9.63 -7.06
N HIS A 290 -18.21 9.71 -8.25
CA HIS A 290 -18.45 10.80 -9.20
C HIS A 290 -19.92 10.93 -9.59
N LEU A 291 -20.61 9.81 -9.76
CA LEU A 291 -22.04 9.77 -10.05
C LEU A 291 -22.94 9.97 -8.81
N GLY A 292 -22.38 10.12 -7.62
CA GLY A 292 -23.12 10.27 -6.37
C GLY A 292 -23.75 8.97 -5.84
N HIS A 293 -23.23 7.82 -6.26
CA HIS A 293 -23.67 6.52 -5.77
C HIS A 293 -22.81 6.02 -4.61
N GLU A 294 -23.46 5.38 -3.65
CA GLU A 294 -22.86 4.63 -2.56
C GLU A 294 -23.24 3.15 -2.70
N GLY A 295 -22.45 2.25 -2.15
CA GLY A 295 -22.72 0.81 -2.18
C GLY A 295 -21.99 0.09 -3.31
N GLY A 296 -22.55 -1.05 -3.74
CA GLY A 296 -21.93 -1.96 -4.70
C GLY A 296 -20.93 -2.92 -4.05
N ARG A 297 -20.36 -3.80 -4.88
CA ARG A 297 -19.39 -4.82 -4.46
C ARG A 297 -17.98 -4.23 -4.47
N ALA A 298 -17.30 -4.25 -3.31
CA ALA A 298 -15.91 -3.83 -3.21
C ALA A 298 -14.99 -4.79 -3.98
N PRO A 299 -13.99 -4.28 -4.73
CA PRO A 299 -13.00 -5.10 -5.41
C PRO A 299 -12.23 -6.02 -4.47
N ARG A 300 -11.89 -7.22 -4.97
CA ARG A 300 -11.12 -8.22 -4.23
C ARG A 300 -10.06 -8.85 -5.13
N PRO A 301 -8.80 -8.99 -4.66
CA PRO A 301 -7.81 -9.75 -5.40
C PRO A 301 -8.13 -11.24 -5.40
N ASP A 302 -7.82 -11.93 -6.49
CA ASP A 302 -7.77 -13.40 -6.50
C ASP A 302 -6.47 -13.84 -5.82
N LEU A 303 -6.57 -14.23 -4.56
CA LEU A 303 -5.42 -14.60 -3.72
C LEU A 303 -4.65 -15.86 -4.21
N VAL A 304 -5.16 -16.55 -5.23
CA VAL A 304 -4.47 -17.69 -5.88
C VAL A 304 -3.71 -17.25 -7.11
N LEU A 305 -4.32 -16.42 -7.96
CA LEU A 305 -3.72 -15.96 -9.22
C LEU A 305 -2.83 -14.72 -9.05
N ALA A 306 -3.17 -13.83 -8.14
CA ALA A 306 -2.44 -12.57 -7.96
C ALA A 306 -0.94 -12.75 -7.66
N PRO A 307 -0.50 -13.66 -6.77
CA PRO A 307 0.92 -13.91 -6.56
C PRO A 307 1.64 -14.42 -7.82
N GLN A 308 0.93 -15.19 -8.66
CA GLN A 308 1.48 -15.71 -9.92
C GLN A 308 1.67 -14.58 -10.95
N HIS A 309 0.69 -13.67 -11.07
CA HIS A 309 0.79 -12.49 -11.93
C HIS A 309 1.94 -11.58 -11.49
N MET A 310 2.09 -11.33 -10.19
CA MET A 310 3.19 -10.53 -9.66
C MET A 310 4.56 -11.16 -9.96
N ALA A 311 4.70 -12.47 -9.77
CA ALA A 311 5.94 -13.18 -10.08
C ALA A 311 6.27 -13.16 -11.58
N ALA A 312 5.27 -13.32 -12.45
CA ALA A 312 5.44 -13.28 -13.90
C ALA A 312 5.85 -11.88 -14.38
N LEU A 313 5.18 -10.82 -13.89
CA LEU A 313 5.52 -9.45 -14.23
C LEU A 313 6.91 -9.07 -13.73
N HIS A 314 7.25 -9.43 -12.49
CA HIS A 314 8.60 -9.22 -11.96
C HIS A 314 9.66 -9.90 -12.85
N ALA A 315 9.42 -11.15 -13.28
CA ALA A 315 10.33 -11.84 -14.19
C ALA A 315 10.48 -11.09 -15.52
N ALA A 316 9.40 -10.63 -16.13
CA ALA A 316 9.41 -9.86 -17.38
C ALA A 316 10.21 -8.54 -17.23
N ILE A 317 10.06 -7.83 -16.12
CA ILE A 317 10.81 -6.60 -15.81
C ILE A 317 12.30 -6.95 -15.62
N ARG A 318 12.63 -7.95 -14.79
CA ARG A 318 14.00 -8.40 -14.53
C ARG A 318 14.72 -8.78 -15.82
N ASP A 319 14.04 -9.48 -16.70
CA ASP A 319 14.60 -9.96 -17.97
C ASP A 319 14.64 -8.85 -19.06
N GLY A 320 14.12 -7.64 -18.74
CA GLY A 320 14.16 -6.46 -19.60
C GLY A 320 13.20 -6.52 -20.78
N LEU A 321 12.10 -7.26 -20.63
CA LEU A 321 11.04 -7.37 -21.65
C LEU A 321 10.13 -6.15 -21.68
N VAL A 322 9.99 -5.44 -20.56
CA VAL A 322 9.10 -4.29 -20.35
C VAL A 322 9.94 -3.02 -20.26
N CYS A 323 9.45 -1.88 -20.75
CA CYS A 323 10.13 -0.58 -20.66
C CYS A 323 9.31 0.50 -19.92
N ALA A 324 8.02 0.31 -19.71
CA ALA A 324 7.20 1.08 -18.76
C ALA A 324 6.16 0.16 -18.12
N CYS A 325 5.84 0.44 -16.86
CA CYS A 325 4.84 -0.31 -16.12
C CYS A 325 4.11 0.63 -15.16
N HIS A 326 2.78 0.50 -15.09
CA HIS A 326 1.91 1.26 -14.19
C HIS A 326 0.81 0.37 -13.64
N ASP A 327 0.51 0.48 -12.35
CA ASP A 327 -0.63 -0.23 -11.78
C ASP A 327 -1.96 0.41 -12.19
N LEU A 328 -3.06 -0.30 -12.02
CA LEU A 328 -4.42 0.23 -12.19
C LEU A 328 -5.09 0.31 -10.82
N SER A 329 -5.25 1.52 -10.31
CA SER A 329 -5.90 1.83 -9.03
C SER A 329 -7.11 2.74 -9.25
N GLU A 330 -7.14 3.89 -8.61
CA GLU A 330 -8.23 4.85 -8.65
C GLU A 330 -8.59 5.30 -10.09
N GLY A 331 -9.87 5.17 -10.42
CA GLY A 331 -10.37 5.51 -11.77
C GLY A 331 -10.05 4.49 -12.85
N GLY A 332 -9.38 3.39 -12.51
CA GLY A 332 -9.16 2.21 -13.34
C GLY A 332 -8.32 2.46 -14.59
N LEU A 333 -8.65 1.74 -15.69
CA LEU A 333 -7.89 1.78 -16.95
C LEU A 333 -7.82 3.18 -17.54
N ALA A 334 -8.90 3.96 -17.46
CA ALA A 334 -8.95 5.28 -18.09
C ALA A 334 -7.95 6.24 -17.45
N VAL A 335 -7.87 6.27 -16.13
CA VAL A 335 -6.94 7.13 -15.37
C VAL A 335 -5.51 6.65 -15.59
N ALA A 336 -5.19 5.38 -15.38
CA ALA A 336 -3.85 4.84 -15.56
C ALA A 336 -3.30 5.07 -16.98
N ALA A 337 -4.14 4.88 -18.00
CA ALA A 337 -3.75 5.15 -19.39
C ALA A 337 -3.46 6.64 -19.64
N ALA A 338 -4.25 7.55 -19.06
CA ALA A 338 -4.01 8.98 -19.15
C ALA A 338 -2.71 9.38 -18.45
N GLU A 339 -2.45 8.84 -17.27
CA GLU A 339 -1.23 9.08 -16.48
C GLU A 339 0.01 8.66 -17.25
N MET A 340 0.05 7.44 -17.78
CA MET A 340 1.16 6.98 -18.62
C MET A 340 1.38 7.89 -19.85
N ALA A 341 0.29 8.33 -20.48
CA ALA A 341 0.34 9.16 -21.67
C ALA A 341 0.89 10.56 -21.40
N PHE A 342 0.34 11.28 -20.39
CA PHE A 342 0.83 12.63 -20.10
C PHE A 342 2.22 12.64 -19.50
N ALA A 343 2.58 11.66 -18.66
CA ALA A 343 3.91 11.54 -18.08
C ALA A 343 4.98 11.30 -19.15
N GLY A 344 4.68 10.47 -20.17
CA GLY A 344 5.56 10.25 -21.32
C GLY A 344 5.45 11.29 -22.45
N SER A 345 4.55 12.29 -22.32
CA SER A 345 4.24 13.26 -23.39
C SER A 345 3.87 12.57 -24.73
N LEU A 346 3.23 11.40 -24.67
CA LEU A 346 2.84 10.58 -25.81
C LEU A 346 1.32 10.36 -25.82
N GLY A 347 0.74 10.21 -27.04
CA GLY A 347 -0.64 9.77 -27.20
C GLY A 347 -0.78 8.25 -26.99
N LEU A 348 -1.94 7.80 -26.51
CA LEU A 348 -2.29 6.39 -26.35
C LEU A 348 -3.64 6.11 -27.00
N SER A 349 -3.74 4.99 -27.75
CA SER A 349 -4.99 4.50 -28.33
C SER A 349 -5.26 3.08 -27.85
N LEU A 350 -6.40 2.86 -27.20
CA LEU A 350 -6.83 1.58 -26.65
C LEU A 350 -8.10 1.07 -27.35
N ASP A 351 -8.12 -0.21 -27.71
CA ASP A 351 -9.33 -0.90 -28.16
C ASP A 351 -9.99 -1.62 -26.98
N LEU A 352 -11.06 -1.06 -26.44
CA LEU A 352 -11.77 -1.60 -25.27
C LEU A 352 -12.33 -3.01 -25.49
N ARG A 353 -12.55 -3.43 -26.76
CA ARG A 353 -13.00 -4.78 -27.08
C ARG A 353 -11.95 -5.84 -26.70
N ARG A 354 -10.68 -5.46 -26.61
CA ARG A 354 -9.55 -6.30 -26.26
C ARG A 354 -9.29 -6.36 -24.74
N VAL A 355 -9.96 -5.52 -23.95
CA VAL A 355 -9.81 -5.49 -22.50
C VAL A 355 -10.40 -6.78 -21.90
N PRO A 356 -9.60 -7.63 -21.25
CA PRO A 356 -10.08 -8.80 -20.55
C PRO A 356 -11.13 -8.42 -19.51
N CYS A 357 -12.32 -8.98 -19.59
CA CYS A 357 -13.42 -8.64 -18.70
C CYS A 357 -14.22 -9.88 -18.33
N ALA A 358 -14.47 -10.05 -17.05
CA ALA A 358 -15.35 -11.08 -16.53
C ALA A 358 -16.79 -10.89 -17.07
N PRO A 359 -17.62 -11.95 -17.04
CA PRO A 359 -19.02 -11.82 -17.47
C PRO A 359 -19.75 -10.72 -16.73
N LEU A 360 -20.53 -9.93 -17.46
CA LEU A 360 -21.28 -8.80 -16.92
C LEU A 360 -22.70 -9.23 -16.56
N GLU A 361 -23.21 -8.73 -15.47
CA GLU A 361 -24.58 -8.90 -15.01
C GLU A 361 -25.48 -7.80 -15.59
N ALA A 362 -26.81 -7.96 -15.49
CA ALA A 362 -27.76 -6.92 -15.87
C ALA A 362 -27.53 -5.66 -15.04
N GLY A 363 -27.57 -4.49 -15.70
CA GLY A 363 -27.28 -3.20 -15.06
C GLY A 363 -25.82 -2.76 -15.11
N HIS A 364 -24.93 -3.54 -15.75
CA HIS A 364 -23.54 -3.13 -15.97
C HIS A 364 -23.35 -2.65 -17.41
N ASP A 365 -22.93 -1.39 -17.58
CA ASP A 365 -22.49 -0.87 -18.87
C ASP A 365 -21.09 -1.40 -19.19
N PRO A 366 -20.94 -2.12 -20.37
CA PRO A 366 -19.66 -2.76 -20.69
C PRO A 366 -18.50 -1.78 -20.91
N GLN A 367 -18.78 -0.57 -21.39
CA GLN A 367 -17.78 0.45 -21.64
C GLN A 367 -17.30 1.04 -20.31
N ALA A 368 -18.24 1.42 -19.43
CA ALA A 368 -17.92 2.00 -18.13
C ALA A 368 -17.16 1.00 -17.25
N VAL A 369 -17.55 -0.28 -17.24
CA VAL A 369 -16.80 -1.32 -16.50
C VAL A 369 -15.37 -1.42 -16.99
N ARG A 370 -15.12 -1.49 -18.31
CA ARG A 370 -13.76 -1.61 -18.85
C ARG A 370 -12.89 -0.39 -18.58
N LEU A 371 -13.48 0.80 -18.59
CA LEU A 371 -12.75 2.05 -18.38
C LEU A 371 -12.48 2.33 -16.88
N PHE A 372 -13.49 2.14 -16.04
CA PHE A 372 -13.51 2.73 -14.70
C PHE A 372 -13.59 1.72 -13.55
N SER A 373 -13.63 0.40 -13.83
CA SER A 373 -13.52 -0.57 -12.74
C SER A 373 -12.13 -0.50 -12.11
N GLU A 374 -12.10 -0.55 -10.78
CA GLU A 374 -10.88 -0.52 -9.95
C GLU A 374 -10.51 -1.94 -9.46
N SER A 375 -10.67 -2.96 -10.34
CA SER A 375 -10.32 -4.34 -10.03
C SER A 375 -8.86 -4.49 -9.64
N CYS A 376 -8.58 -5.30 -8.64
CA CYS A 376 -7.23 -5.56 -8.13
C CYS A 376 -6.33 -6.29 -9.15
N THR A 377 -5.04 -6.32 -8.88
CA THR A 377 -4.02 -7.13 -9.59
C THR A 377 -3.99 -6.86 -11.09
N ARG A 378 -3.95 -5.58 -11.50
CA ARG A 378 -3.86 -5.18 -12.89
C ARG A 378 -2.75 -4.16 -13.13
N TRP A 379 -2.12 -4.25 -14.34
CA TRP A 379 -1.10 -3.29 -14.79
C TRP A 379 -1.26 -2.99 -16.27
N LEU A 380 -0.84 -1.79 -16.67
CA LEU A 380 -0.48 -1.47 -18.04
C LEU A 380 1.04 -1.57 -18.19
N VAL A 381 1.49 -2.22 -19.25
CA VAL A 381 2.92 -2.34 -19.55
C VAL A 381 3.20 -1.98 -21.01
N GLU A 382 4.29 -1.23 -21.23
CA GLU A 382 4.80 -0.94 -22.57
C GLU A 382 5.88 -1.97 -22.91
N VAL A 383 5.74 -2.62 -24.07
CA VAL A 383 6.64 -3.68 -24.53
C VAL A 383 7.29 -3.29 -25.86
N PRO A 384 8.63 -3.24 -25.93
CA PRO A 384 9.34 -3.00 -27.17
C PRO A 384 9.06 -4.08 -28.23
N PRO A 385 8.97 -3.73 -29.53
CA PRO A 385 8.60 -4.67 -30.58
C PRO A 385 9.43 -5.95 -30.64
N GLN A 386 10.73 -5.86 -30.34
CA GLN A 386 11.65 -7.00 -30.34
C GLN A 386 11.40 -7.96 -29.16
N ASN A 387 10.66 -7.56 -28.15
CA ASN A 387 10.40 -8.34 -26.95
C ASN A 387 8.99 -8.96 -26.96
N VAL A 388 8.14 -8.62 -27.91
CA VAL A 388 6.72 -9.04 -27.95
C VAL A 388 6.58 -10.56 -27.91
N GLU A 389 7.31 -11.29 -28.75
CA GLU A 389 7.25 -12.76 -28.82
C GLU A 389 7.69 -13.42 -27.49
N ALA A 390 8.67 -12.84 -26.81
CA ALA A 390 9.15 -13.36 -25.52
C ALA A 390 8.24 -12.98 -24.34
N PHE A 391 7.50 -11.89 -24.49
CA PHE A 391 6.56 -11.40 -23.48
C PHE A 391 5.22 -12.16 -23.52
N GLU A 392 4.70 -12.50 -24.71
CA GLU A 392 3.50 -13.31 -24.92
C GLU A 392 3.70 -14.78 -24.60
#